data_b95947227f7a041ebf5e590de22ba2ba
#
_entry.id   b95947227f7a041ebf5e590de22ba2ba
#
_cell.length_a   1.000
_cell.length_b   1.000
_cell.length_c   1.000
_cell.angle_alpha   90.00
_cell.angle_beta   90.00
_cell.angle_gamma   90.00
#
_symmetry.space_group_name_H-M   'P 1'
#
loop_
_entity.id
_entity.type
_entity.pdbx_description
1 polymer ?
#
loop_
_entity_poly.entity_id
_entity_poly.type
_entity_poly.pdbx_seq_one_letter_code
_entity_poly.pdbx_strand_id
1 'polypeptide(L)'
;LLFWYHNCPVRQVCARMWDWSLEPTASLYHTANALEPLHAQFDYLKNTVSVVNDFYQEFKGYTVVAQVYDINSKKVFEGSAKVDLSSDGVANDVLAIRFPEDISQVHFIKLRLKDEKGKEVSSNFYWRSNDKYEGKETLTGPTSSGFETLSQLKKAKLKTTYKIRKGEGKYFVDVTVKNVSGSIAFFNQLQFLNQDLK
;
A
#
# COMPACT_ATOMS: atom_id res chain seq x y z
N LEU A 1 6.47 18.66 -5.00
CA LEU A 1 5.37 17.90 -5.61
C LEU A 1 4.12 18.78 -5.68
N LEU A 2 3.49 18.88 -6.84
CA LEU A 2 2.27 19.67 -7.07
C LEU A 2 1.08 18.74 -7.31
N PHE A 3 0.03 18.88 -6.50
CA PHE A 3 -1.23 18.17 -6.68
C PHE A 3 -2.26 19.09 -7.33
N TRP A 4 -2.67 18.76 -8.58
CA TRP A 4 -3.65 19.55 -9.32
C TRP A 4 -5.09 19.29 -8.87
N TYR A 5 -5.40 18.04 -8.43
CA TYR A 5 -6.74 17.62 -8.07
C TYR A 5 -6.82 17.26 -6.58
N HIS A 6 -7.28 18.21 -5.76
CA HIS A 6 -7.38 18.01 -4.33
C HIS A 6 -8.68 17.30 -3.91
N ASN A 7 -9.83 17.83 -4.35
CA ASN A 7 -11.15 17.29 -3.99
C ASN A 7 -12.11 17.24 -5.19
N CYS A 8 -13.18 16.47 -5.04
CA CYS A 8 -14.23 16.33 -6.03
C CYS A 8 -15.35 17.35 -5.75
N PRO A 9 -15.75 18.21 -6.70
CA PRO A 9 -16.77 19.23 -6.45
C PRO A 9 -18.20 18.67 -6.50
N VAL A 10 -18.39 17.48 -7.06
CA VAL A 10 -19.69 16.81 -7.23
C VAL A 10 -19.58 15.32 -6.95
N ARG A 11 -20.72 14.68 -6.66
CA ARG A 11 -20.80 13.25 -6.42
C ARG A 11 -20.52 12.47 -7.70
N GLN A 12 -19.29 12.00 -7.85
CA GLN A 12 -18.85 11.18 -8.98
C GLN A 12 -17.65 10.31 -8.56
N VAL A 13 -17.35 9.28 -9.34
CA VAL A 13 -16.09 8.55 -9.20
C VAL A 13 -14.98 9.41 -9.77
N CYS A 14 -14.02 9.77 -8.94
CA CYS A 14 -12.87 10.56 -9.36
C CYS A 14 -11.61 10.13 -8.62
N ALA A 15 -10.47 10.13 -9.32
CA ALA A 15 -9.16 9.83 -8.76
C ALA A 15 -8.59 11.08 -8.07
N ARG A 16 -9.15 11.45 -6.94
CA ARG A 16 -8.74 12.62 -6.14
C ARG A 16 -8.43 12.19 -4.72
N MET A 17 -7.75 13.05 -3.96
CA MET A 17 -7.40 12.75 -2.57
C MET A 17 -8.61 12.73 -1.65
N TRP A 18 -9.60 13.58 -1.95
CA TRP A 18 -10.84 13.72 -1.19
C TRP A 18 -12.03 13.57 -2.14
N ASP A 19 -13.04 12.87 -1.72
CA ASP A 19 -14.29 12.82 -2.47
C ASP A 19 -15.12 14.10 -2.29
N TRP A 20 -16.34 14.13 -2.83
CA TRP A 20 -17.25 15.28 -2.74
C TRP A 20 -17.74 15.56 -1.31
N SER A 21 -17.77 14.55 -0.43
CA SER A 21 -18.13 14.66 0.99
C SER A 21 -16.95 14.95 1.89
N LEU A 22 -15.76 15.21 1.29
CA LEU A 22 -14.48 15.40 1.96
C LEU A 22 -13.99 14.17 2.71
N GLU A 23 -14.47 12.98 2.33
CA GLU A 23 -13.92 11.73 2.82
C GLU A 23 -12.59 11.41 2.09
N PRO A 24 -11.57 10.95 2.81
CA PRO A 24 -10.29 10.60 2.19
C PRO A 24 -10.43 9.36 1.32
N THR A 25 -9.90 9.43 0.11
CA THR A 25 -9.88 8.31 -0.83
C THR A 25 -8.60 7.48 -0.66
N ALA A 26 -8.54 6.32 -1.33
CA ALA A 26 -7.33 5.51 -1.38
C ALA A 26 -6.11 6.29 -1.91
N SER A 27 -6.33 7.26 -2.82
CA SER A 27 -5.26 8.10 -3.37
C SER A 27 -4.54 8.90 -2.28
N LEU A 28 -5.25 9.41 -1.27
CA LEU A 28 -4.63 10.14 -0.16
C LEU A 28 -3.66 9.22 0.61
N TYR A 29 -4.12 8.04 0.99
CA TYR A 29 -3.32 7.10 1.79
C TYR A 29 -2.10 6.59 1.02
N HIS A 30 -2.25 6.25 -0.27
CA HIS A 30 -1.12 5.82 -1.10
C HIS A 30 -0.12 6.94 -1.33
N THR A 31 -0.59 8.18 -1.49
CA THR A 31 0.29 9.34 -1.59
C THR A 31 1.04 9.58 -0.28
N ALA A 32 0.38 9.47 0.86
CA ALA A 32 1.02 9.60 2.16
C ALA A 32 2.15 8.57 2.33
N ASN A 33 1.90 7.30 1.98
CA ASN A 33 2.92 6.26 2.05
C ASN A 33 4.09 6.52 1.08
N ALA A 34 3.80 7.03 -0.13
CA ALA A 34 4.82 7.35 -1.11
C ALA A 34 5.68 8.58 -0.74
N LEU A 35 5.18 9.41 0.19
CA LEU A 35 5.87 10.59 0.72
C LEU A 35 6.50 10.33 2.10
N GLU A 36 6.47 9.10 2.61
CA GLU A 36 7.25 8.77 3.82
C GLU A 36 8.74 9.02 3.55
N PRO A 37 9.42 9.77 4.42
CA PRO A 37 10.83 10.15 4.17
C PRO A 37 11.78 8.93 4.23
N LEU A 38 11.34 7.83 4.79
CA LEU A 38 12.07 6.57 4.82
C LEU A 38 11.11 5.43 4.46
N HIS A 39 11.22 4.89 3.23
CA HIS A 39 10.31 3.87 2.76
C HIS A 39 10.95 2.92 1.73
N ALA A 40 10.35 1.75 1.58
CA ALA A 40 10.65 0.82 0.50
C ALA A 40 9.59 0.93 -0.59
N GLN A 41 10.02 0.98 -1.85
CA GLN A 41 9.14 1.06 -3.02
C GLN A 41 9.44 -0.04 -4.04
N PHE A 42 8.43 -0.42 -4.82
CA PHE A 42 8.51 -1.42 -5.86
C PHE A 42 8.61 -0.79 -7.25
N ASP A 43 9.61 -1.19 -8.02
CA ASP A 43 9.74 -0.83 -9.43
C ASP A 43 9.01 -1.85 -10.30
N TYR A 44 7.92 -1.41 -10.95
CA TYR A 44 7.08 -2.25 -11.81
C TYR A 44 7.78 -2.70 -13.10
N LEU A 45 8.76 -1.95 -13.58
CA LEU A 45 9.46 -2.26 -14.84
C LEU A 45 10.56 -3.29 -14.61
N LYS A 46 11.30 -3.14 -13.52
CA LYS A 46 12.44 -4.00 -13.21
C LYS A 46 12.07 -5.18 -12.32
N ASN A 47 10.89 -5.15 -11.68
CA ASN A 47 10.50 -6.08 -10.61
C ASN A 47 11.49 -6.10 -9.44
N THR A 48 11.98 -4.94 -9.07
CA THR A 48 12.94 -4.76 -7.96
C THR A 48 12.37 -3.88 -6.87
N VAL A 49 12.99 -3.92 -5.71
CA VAL A 49 12.69 -3.04 -4.58
C VAL A 49 13.83 -2.07 -4.39
N SER A 50 13.49 -0.80 -4.25
CA SER A 50 14.42 0.26 -3.86
C SER A 50 14.01 0.83 -2.50
N VAL A 51 14.97 1.42 -1.79
CA VAL A 51 14.71 2.08 -0.49
C VAL A 51 15.14 3.52 -0.57
N VAL A 52 14.23 4.41 -0.22
CA VAL A 52 14.43 5.86 -0.20
C VAL A 52 14.71 6.32 1.23
N ASN A 53 15.67 7.22 1.39
CA ASN A 53 15.97 7.90 2.61
C ASN A 53 16.12 9.41 2.34
N ASP A 54 15.10 10.19 2.65
CA ASP A 54 15.08 11.66 2.53
C ASP A 54 15.55 12.36 3.83
N PHE A 55 16.01 11.59 4.83
CA PHE A 55 16.62 12.18 6.01
C PHE A 55 18.09 12.53 5.75
N TYR A 56 18.56 13.64 6.30
CA TYR A 56 19.99 14.02 6.34
C TYR A 56 20.78 13.20 7.37
N GLN A 57 20.49 11.89 7.44
CA GLN A 57 21.10 10.94 8.36
C GLN A 57 21.28 9.59 7.65
N GLU A 58 22.42 8.95 7.89
CA GLU A 58 22.65 7.57 7.45
C GLU A 58 21.91 6.56 8.35
N PHE A 59 21.44 5.47 7.76
CA PHE A 59 20.91 4.33 8.49
C PHE A 59 21.61 3.05 8.05
N LYS A 60 22.08 2.24 9.01
CA LYS A 60 22.84 1.01 8.75
C LYS A 60 22.12 -0.22 9.27
N GLY A 61 22.37 -1.35 8.62
CA GLY A 61 21.84 -2.64 9.06
C GLY A 61 20.33 -2.81 8.91
N TYR A 62 19.68 -1.98 8.08
CA TYR A 62 18.26 -2.13 7.78
C TYR A 62 18.02 -3.38 6.93
N THR A 63 16.80 -3.88 6.97
CA THR A 63 16.41 -5.06 6.19
C THR A 63 15.10 -4.78 5.46
N VAL A 64 15.11 -4.89 4.14
CA VAL A 64 13.90 -4.91 3.35
C VAL A 64 13.40 -6.36 3.22
N VAL A 65 12.09 -6.55 3.36
CA VAL A 65 11.41 -7.83 3.17
C VAL A 65 10.31 -7.66 2.15
N ALA A 66 10.30 -8.49 1.12
CA ALA A 66 9.24 -8.53 0.12
C ALA A 66 8.52 -9.88 0.17
N GLN A 67 7.20 -9.84 0.13
CA GLN A 67 6.33 -11.03 0.06
C GLN A 67 5.35 -10.85 -1.09
N VAL A 68 5.14 -11.90 -1.87
CA VAL A 68 4.14 -11.94 -2.93
C VAL A 68 3.08 -12.97 -2.59
N TYR A 69 1.82 -12.59 -2.79
CA TYR A 69 0.66 -13.44 -2.56
C TYR A 69 -0.19 -13.52 -3.83
N ASP A 70 -0.68 -14.71 -4.14
CA ASP A 70 -1.66 -14.92 -5.20
C ASP A 70 -3.06 -14.46 -4.77
N ILE A 71 -4.03 -14.53 -5.69
CA ILE A 71 -5.43 -14.16 -5.44
C ILE A 71 -6.08 -15.04 -4.35
N ASN A 72 -5.57 -16.25 -4.10
CA ASN A 72 -6.04 -17.15 -3.06
C ASN A 72 -5.37 -16.91 -1.71
N SER A 73 -4.56 -15.83 -1.60
CA SER A 73 -3.81 -15.48 -0.39
C SER A 73 -2.66 -16.44 -0.05
N LYS A 74 -2.26 -17.29 -1.00
CA LYS A 74 -1.10 -18.15 -0.85
C LYS A 74 0.16 -17.32 -1.08
N LYS A 75 1.11 -17.37 -0.15
CA LYS A 75 2.41 -16.75 -0.33
C LYS A 75 3.22 -17.55 -1.36
N VAL A 76 3.56 -16.92 -2.48
CA VAL A 76 4.27 -17.54 -3.61
C VAL A 76 5.74 -17.10 -3.71
N PHE A 77 6.10 -16.01 -3.03
CA PHE A 77 7.47 -15.53 -2.93
C PHE A 77 7.70 -14.86 -1.58
N GLU A 78 8.89 -15.04 -1.04
CA GLU A 78 9.42 -14.25 0.07
C GLU A 78 10.93 -14.08 -0.13
N GLY A 79 11.39 -12.86 -0.01
CA GLY A 79 12.79 -12.50 -0.08
C GLY A 79 13.13 -11.38 0.88
N SER A 80 14.40 -11.29 1.25
CA SER A 80 14.89 -10.19 2.08
C SER A 80 16.31 -9.82 1.69
N ALA A 81 16.67 -8.56 1.88
CA ALA A 81 18.03 -8.06 1.69
C ALA A 81 18.37 -7.05 2.78
N LYS A 82 19.63 -7.08 3.22
CA LYS A 82 20.19 -6.02 4.08
C LYS A 82 20.53 -4.80 3.22
N VAL A 83 20.36 -3.63 3.78
CA VAL A 83 20.65 -2.37 3.10
C VAL A 83 21.17 -1.34 4.11
N ASP A 84 22.22 -0.65 3.72
CA ASP A 84 22.69 0.55 4.36
C ASP A 84 22.24 1.75 3.50
N LEU A 85 21.73 2.77 4.15
CA LEU A 85 21.13 3.94 3.50
C LEU A 85 22.00 5.16 3.74
N SER A 86 22.46 5.78 2.68
CA SER A 86 23.12 7.08 2.75
C SER A 86 22.14 8.18 3.14
N SER A 87 22.66 9.26 3.70
CA SER A 87 21.92 10.49 3.92
C SER A 87 21.39 11.02 2.59
N ASP A 88 20.11 11.43 2.55
CA ASP A 88 19.44 11.99 1.37
C ASP A 88 19.72 11.18 0.11
N GLY A 89 19.41 9.88 0.16
CA GLY A 89 19.82 8.96 -0.89
C GLY A 89 18.83 7.84 -1.18
N VAL A 90 19.06 7.16 -2.30
CA VAL A 90 18.26 6.01 -2.74
C VAL A 90 19.16 4.80 -2.93
N ALA A 91 18.86 3.72 -2.23
CA ALA A 91 19.44 2.40 -2.51
C ALA A 91 18.57 1.70 -3.55
N ASN A 92 19.04 1.68 -4.79
CA ASN A 92 18.32 1.11 -5.92
C ASN A 92 18.52 -0.41 -6.00
N ASP A 93 17.48 -1.10 -6.48
CA ASP A 93 17.51 -2.51 -6.88
C ASP A 93 18.04 -3.45 -5.76
N VAL A 94 17.74 -3.14 -4.49
CA VAL A 94 18.27 -3.87 -3.32
C VAL A 94 17.76 -5.30 -3.23
N LEU A 95 16.59 -5.59 -3.81
CA LEU A 95 15.98 -6.91 -3.81
C LEU A 95 15.19 -7.14 -5.10
N ALA A 96 15.51 -8.19 -5.84
CA ALA A 96 14.72 -8.61 -7.00
C ALA A 96 13.57 -9.52 -6.56
N ILE A 97 12.35 -9.24 -7.04
CA ILE A 97 11.18 -10.08 -6.85
C ILE A 97 11.04 -11.01 -8.05
N ARG A 98 11.04 -12.32 -7.79
CA ARG A 98 10.83 -13.34 -8.82
C ARG A 98 9.40 -13.83 -8.74
N PHE A 99 8.63 -13.58 -9.79
CA PHE A 99 7.27 -14.07 -9.91
C PHE A 99 7.28 -15.47 -10.51
N PRO A 100 6.56 -16.46 -9.94
CA PRO A 100 6.34 -17.76 -10.58
C PRO A 100 5.62 -17.57 -11.92
N GLU A 101 5.90 -18.44 -12.89
CA GLU A 101 5.27 -18.40 -14.22
C GLU A 101 3.75 -18.63 -14.15
N ASP A 102 3.30 -19.41 -13.17
CA ASP A 102 1.89 -19.76 -12.92
C ASP A 102 1.21 -18.83 -11.91
N ILE A 103 1.78 -17.66 -11.62
CA ILE A 103 1.16 -16.72 -10.69
C ILE A 103 -0.22 -16.26 -11.19
N SER A 104 -1.15 -16.10 -10.26
CA SER A 104 -2.52 -15.65 -10.60
C SER A 104 -2.51 -14.31 -11.34
N GLN A 105 -3.53 -14.12 -12.19
CA GLN A 105 -3.73 -12.87 -12.98
C GLN A 105 -3.55 -11.64 -12.11
N VAL A 106 -4.23 -11.58 -10.97
CA VAL A 106 -4.01 -10.54 -9.96
C VAL A 106 -3.23 -11.14 -8.79
N HIS A 107 -2.24 -10.41 -8.33
CA HIS A 107 -1.41 -10.78 -7.20
C HIS A 107 -1.02 -9.53 -6.38
N PHE A 108 -0.55 -9.77 -5.16
CA PHE A 108 -0.28 -8.72 -4.19
C PHE A 108 1.18 -8.77 -3.75
N ILE A 109 1.78 -7.58 -3.59
CA ILE A 109 3.15 -7.44 -3.14
C ILE A 109 3.13 -6.65 -1.83
N LYS A 110 3.69 -7.21 -0.78
CA LYS A 110 3.86 -6.54 0.51
C LYS A 110 5.33 -6.29 0.75
N LEU A 111 5.69 -5.04 0.94
CA LEU A 111 7.03 -4.61 1.34
C LEU A 111 7.03 -4.20 2.80
N ARG A 112 8.12 -4.48 3.49
CA ARG A 112 8.39 -4.02 4.85
C ARG A 112 9.85 -3.62 4.95
N LEU A 113 10.08 -2.44 5.50
CA LEU A 113 11.42 -1.99 5.89
C LEU A 113 11.53 -2.12 7.40
N LYS A 114 12.57 -2.79 7.85
CA LYS A 114 12.87 -2.99 9.26
C LYS A 114 14.20 -2.35 9.63
N ASP A 115 14.25 -1.76 10.81
CA ASP A 115 15.49 -1.24 11.37
C ASP A 115 16.46 -2.36 11.80
N GLU A 116 17.62 -1.98 12.31
CA GLU A 116 18.66 -2.88 12.80
C GLU A 116 18.20 -3.80 13.95
N LYS A 117 17.14 -3.40 14.69
CA LYS A 117 16.53 -4.15 15.79
C LYS A 117 15.38 -5.04 15.33
N GLY A 118 15.07 -5.03 14.01
CA GLY A 118 13.98 -5.81 13.42
C GLY A 118 12.60 -5.17 13.58
N LYS A 119 12.50 -3.93 14.09
CA LYS A 119 11.24 -3.19 14.16
C LYS A 119 10.84 -2.70 12.77
N GLU A 120 9.58 -2.88 12.38
CA GLU A 120 9.03 -2.33 11.15
C GLU A 120 8.94 -0.80 11.25
N VAL A 121 9.57 -0.10 10.30
CA VAL A 121 9.62 1.37 10.23
C VAL A 121 8.85 1.92 9.04
N SER A 122 8.63 1.13 7.99
CA SER A 122 7.78 1.45 6.86
C SER A 122 7.20 0.18 6.25
N SER A 123 6.02 0.28 5.66
CA SER A 123 5.42 -0.80 4.89
C SER A 123 4.62 -0.26 3.72
N ASN A 124 4.75 -0.93 2.57
CA ASN A 124 4.00 -0.65 1.37
C ASN A 124 3.27 -1.90 0.86
N PHE A 125 2.15 -1.68 0.19
CA PHE A 125 1.33 -2.73 -0.36
C PHE A 125 0.90 -2.37 -1.78
N TYR A 126 1.16 -3.28 -2.71
CA TYR A 126 0.84 -3.12 -4.12
C TYR A 126 -0.04 -4.28 -4.58
N TRP A 127 -0.84 -4.04 -5.59
CA TRP A 127 -1.54 -5.07 -6.36
C TRP A 127 -1.21 -4.89 -7.83
N ARG A 128 -1.08 -5.99 -8.53
CA ARG A 128 -0.64 -6.02 -9.91
C ARG A 128 -1.48 -7.01 -10.69
N SER A 129 -1.69 -6.72 -11.97
CA SER A 129 -2.18 -7.67 -12.97
C SER A 129 -1.02 -8.14 -13.85
N ASN A 130 -1.10 -9.39 -14.33
CA ASN A 130 -0.16 -9.95 -15.29
C ASN A 130 -0.37 -9.44 -16.72
N ASP A 131 -1.39 -8.61 -16.95
CA ASP A 131 -1.60 -8.03 -18.26
C ASP A 131 -0.38 -7.22 -18.66
N LYS A 132 0.10 -7.49 -19.86
CA LYS A 132 1.18 -6.70 -20.42
C LYS A 132 0.66 -5.29 -20.65
N TYR A 133 1.31 -4.33 -19.99
CA TYR A 133 1.10 -2.93 -20.30
C TYR A 133 1.56 -2.69 -21.74
N GLU A 134 0.64 -2.57 -22.68
CA GLU A 134 0.95 -2.38 -24.11
C GLU A 134 1.38 -0.95 -24.44
N GLY A 135 1.60 -0.10 -23.46
CA GLY A 135 2.12 1.26 -23.68
C GLY A 135 1.18 2.22 -24.40
N LYS A 136 -0.07 1.83 -24.63
CA LYS A 136 -1.07 2.74 -25.20
C LYS A 136 -1.61 3.65 -24.10
N GLU A 137 -0.96 4.79 -23.94
CA GLU A 137 -1.52 5.89 -23.17
C GLU A 137 -2.74 6.43 -23.94
N THR A 138 -3.91 6.20 -23.42
CA THR A 138 -5.10 6.94 -23.84
C THR A 138 -5.23 8.19 -22.99
N LEU A 139 -5.85 9.25 -23.49
CA LEU A 139 -6.18 10.48 -22.74
C LEU A 139 -6.98 10.21 -21.44
N THR A 140 -7.52 9.01 -21.28
CA THR A 140 -8.30 8.54 -20.12
C THR A 140 -7.47 7.70 -19.13
N GLY A 141 -6.16 7.55 -19.36
CA GLY A 141 -5.28 6.69 -18.56
C GLY A 141 -5.18 5.26 -19.09
N PRO A 142 -4.29 4.42 -18.51
CA PRO A 142 -4.15 3.05 -18.94
C PRO A 142 -5.46 2.31 -18.75
N THR A 143 -5.98 1.73 -19.80
CA THR A 143 -7.05 0.73 -19.70
C THR A 143 -6.44 -0.51 -19.06
N SER A 144 -6.47 -0.58 -17.74
CA SER A 144 -6.07 -1.80 -17.03
C SER A 144 -7.21 -2.79 -17.12
N SER A 145 -7.20 -3.63 -18.14
CA SER A 145 -7.85 -4.93 -18.13
C SER A 145 -7.09 -5.82 -17.14
N GLY A 146 -7.73 -6.81 -16.56
CA GLY A 146 -7.06 -7.84 -15.77
C GLY A 146 -7.28 -7.77 -14.27
N PHE A 147 -8.03 -6.79 -13.77
CA PHE A 147 -8.43 -6.71 -12.36
C PHE A 147 -9.82 -7.30 -12.07
N GLU A 148 -10.52 -7.82 -13.06
CA GLU A 148 -11.86 -8.41 -12.93
C GLU A 148 -11.87 -9.58 -11.95
N THR A 149 -10.75 -10.30 -11.87
CA THR A 149 -10.58 -11.42 -10.93
C THR A 149 -10.57 -11.00 -9.46
N LEU A 150 -10.41 -9.70 -9.14
CA LEU A 150 -10.58 -9.19 -7.78
C LEU A 150 -11.98 -9.46 -7.22
N SER A 151 -13.00 -9.54 -8.07
CA SER A 151 -14.36 -9.91 -7.67
C SER A 151 -14.43 -11.33 -7.06
N GLN A 152 -13.46 -12.18 -7.37
CA GLN A 152 -13.35 -13.56 -6.87
C GLN A 152 -12.57 -13.67 -5.55
N LEU A 153 -12.03 -12.55 -5.06
CA LEU A 153 -11.26 -12.54 -3.82
C LEU A 153 -12.13 -13.02 -2.66
N LYS A 154 -11.63 -14.02 -1.93
CA LYS A 154 -12.32 -14.54 -0.74
C LYS A 154 -12.44 -13.46 0.32
N LYS A 155 -13.63 -13.25 0.84
CA LYS A 155 -13.87 -12.28 1.90
C LYS A 155 -13.04 -12.61 3.13
N ALA A 156 -12.28 -11.63 3.61
CA ALA A 156 -11.56 -11.73 4.87
C ALA A 156 -12.54 -11.58 6.05
N LYS A 157 -12.23 -12.27 7.16
CA LYS A 157 -12.94 -12.06 8.44
C LYS A 157 -12.10 -11.12 9.30
N LEU A 158 -12.66 -9.96 9.61
CA LEU A 158 -12.00 -8.94 10.43
C LEU A 158 -12.63 -8.91 11.81
N LYS A 159 -11.79 -8.80 12.83
CA LYS A 159 -12.18 -8.50 14.21
C LYS A 159 -11.71 -7.09 14.51
N THR A 160 -12.66 -6.24 14.88
CA THR A 160 -12.40 -4.83 15.24
C THR A 160 -12.60 -4.64 16.74
N THR A 161 -11.66 -3.97 17.38
CA THR A 161 -11.78 -3.51 18.76
C THR A 161 -11.37 -2.05 18.83
N TYR A 162 -11.93 -1.30 19.76
CA TYR A 162 -11.59 0.11 19.91
C TYR A 162 -11.48 0.52 21.39
N LYS A 163 -10.73 1.58 21.62
CA LYS A 163 -10.64 2.28 22.91
C LYS A 163 -10.84 3.76 22.67
N ILE A 164 -11.63 4.40 23.54
CA ILE A 164 -11.87 5.83 23.49
C ILE A 164 -11.07 6.49 24.60
N ARG A 165 -10.31 7.52 24.27
CA ARG A 165 -9.58 8.36 25.22
C ARG A 165 -10.05 9.80 25.07
N LYS A 166 -10.29 10.49 26.18
CA LYS A 166 -10.60 11.94 26.22
C LYS A 166 -9.32 12.71 26.53
N GLY A 167 -9.05 13.78 25.79
CA GLY A 167 -7.93 14.68 26.06
C GLY A 167 -8.18 16.04 25.43
N GLU A 168 -7.81 17.12 26.10
CA GLU A 168 -7.79 18.51 25.61
C GLU A 168 -8.96 18.93 24.68
N GLY A 169 -10.19 18.65 25.10
CA GLY A 169 -11.41 19.00 24.34
C GLY A 169 -11.69 18.10 23.12
N LYS A 170 -10.93 17.02 22.95
CA LYS A 170 -11.08 16.04 21.85
C LYS A 170 -11.25 14.63 22.39
N TYR A 171 -11.83 13.76 21.57
CA TYR A 171 -11.82 12.32 21.78
C TYR A 171 -10.88 11.67 20.77
N PHE A 172 -10.07 10.75 21.27
CA PHE A 172 -9.21 9.89 20.44
C PHE A 172 -9.82 8.49 20.46
N VAL A 173 -9.94 7.89 19.29
CA VAL A 173 -10.44 6.52 19.14
C VAL A 173 -9.33 5.68 18.57
N ASP A 174 -8.73 4.80 19.38
CA ASP A 174 -7.74 3.85 18.96
C ASP A 174 -8.45 2.60 18.46
N VAL A 175 -8.40 2.36 17.15
CA VAL A 175 -9.06 1.22 16.52
C VAL A 175 -8.01 0.16 16.15
N THR A 176 -8.24 -1.07 16.60
CA THR A 176 -7.44 -2.22 16.18
C THR A 176 -8.27 -3.11 15.29
N VAL A 177 -7.83 -3.29 14.05
CA VAL A 177 -8.43 -4.22 13.09
C VAL A 177 -7.51 -5.42 12.92
N LYS A 178 -8.00 -6.60 13.25
CA LYS A 178 -7.25 -7.86 13.10
C LYS A 178 -7.92 -8.73 12.04
N ASN A 179 -7.18 -9.10 11.01
CA ASN A 179 -7.61 -10.18 10.12
C ASN A 179 -7.47 -11.51 10.85
N VAL A 180 -8.59 -12.21 11.04
CA VAL A 180 -8.65 -13.51 11.72
C VAL A 180 -8.92 -14.65 10.74
N SER A 181 -8.82 -14.39 9.45
CA SER A 181 -8.94 -15.38 8.37
C SER A 181 -7.60 -15.60 7.66
N GLY A 182 -7.52 -16.64 6.84
CA GLY A 182 -6.39 -16.88 5.94
C GLY A 182 -6.48 -16.10 4.62
N SER A 183 -7.47 -15.23 4.44
CA SER A 183 -7.67 -14.46 3.20
C SER A 183 -7.11 -13.06 3.35
N ILE A 184 -6.59 -12.49 2.26
CA ILE A 184 -6.11 -11.10 2.24
C ILE A 184 -7.28 -10.15 2.50
N ALA A 185 -7.08 -9.24 3.44
CA ALA A 185 -8.01 -8.14 3.70
C ALA A 185 -7.65 -6.96 2.78
N PHE A 186 -8.26 -6.93 1.61
CA PHE A 186 -7.98 -5.94 0.58
C PHE A 186 -9.02 -4.82 0.59
N PHE A 187 -8.58 -3.58 0.43
CA PHE A 187 -9.41 -2.39 0.28
C PHE A 187 -10.42 -2.18 1.44
N ASN A 188 -9.95 -2.28 2.69
CA ASN A 188 -10.80 -2.04 3.86
C ASN A 188 -10.74 -0.56 4.25
N GLN A 189 -11.89 0.02 4.47
CA GLN A 189 -12.04 1.40 4.95
C GLN A 189 -12.70 1.41 6.33
N LEU A 190 -12.18 2.20 7.25
CA LEU A 190 -12.80 2.50 8.53
C LEU A 190 -13.57 3.80 8.40
N GLN A 191 -14.84 3.77 8.80
CA GLN A 191 -15.70 4.94 8.82
C GLN A 191 -16.32 5.11 10.20
N PHE A 192 -16.40 6.35 10.67
CA PHE A 192 -17.20 6.73 11.82
C PHE A 192 -18.56 7.19 11.29
N LEU A 193 -19.60 6.42 11.59
CA LEU A 193 -20.94 6.79 11.20
C LEU A 193 -21.64 7.44 12.41
N ASN A 194 -22.22 8.62 12.21
CA ASN A 194 -23.16 9.19 13.16
C ASN A 194 -24.48 8.39 13.11
N GLN A 195 -25.19 8.27 14.23
CA GLN A 195 -26.47 7.55 14.28
C GLN A 195 -27.52 8.11 13.32
N ASP A 196 -27.37 9.37 12.91
CA ASP A 196 -28.27 10.06 11.98
C ASP A 196 -27.98 9.76 10.50
N LEU A 197 -26.91 9.04 10.21
CA LEU A 197 -26.49 8.63 8.84
C LEU A 197 -26.75 7.14 8.61
N LYS A 198 -27.99 6.69 8.92
CA LYS A 198 -28.46 5.36 8.54
C LYS A 198 -28.86 5.30 7.07
#